data_2ddbdc4aeb334d4a2212c8cb3a6922bf
#
_entry.id   2ddbdc4aeb334d4a2212c8cb3a6922bf
#
_cell.length_a   1.000
_cell.length_b   1.000
_cell.length_c   1.000
_cell.angle_alpha   90.00
_cell.angle_beta   90.00
_cell.angle_gamma   90.00
#
_symmetry.space_group_name_H-M   'P 1'
#
loop_
_entity.id
_entity.type
_entity.pdbx_description
1 polymer ?
#
loop_
_entity_poly.entity_id
_entity_poly.type
_entity_poly.pdbx_seq_one_letter_code
_entity_poly.pdbx_strand_id
1 'polypeptide(L)'
;DIEPVSDPALFVDDDGRVYLYSGSSNVFPIVGVELDPAKNFEPVGQPKALIALDPRRRGWEARHQFATDEEIRKTRSASYIEGAWMTKHKGAYYLQYAAPGTEEKGYADGVCTSGQPLGDFRYADYSPFSYRPTGFAPGAGHGSIFEDATGRLWHAATHVVGAGFIFDRRVGIYPAGFLPAGDAPDQLACNTYLGDYPQLAPGQASDPLADNLAGWMLLSLKKPASASSSLDADHGPAKAFDENISTSWAAATGDPGEWLQVDFGKPCRIEAVQVNFADVNSTAHGHLGDAYRYALEVSDDGKTWAALLDRRDNTRDAPHEYTQFDRPVTARHARLTNIHTPGGAVFSVSGLRFFGSGLGQPPEPVADVKATRQQNRRLMDVSWDRAPGADFYVVRYGIAPDRLTLNWQIYDGESVAIPGLNTGPEYFVTVDAVNDTGIARGGPARPVSAP
;
A
#
# COMPACT_ATOMS: atom_id res chain seq x y z
N ASP A 1 -27.64 -25.26 -5.62
CA ASP A 1 -26.28 -25.64 -5.24
C ASP A 1 -25.53 -24.34 -4.96
N ILE A 2 -25.06 -24.17 -3.73
CA ILE A 2 -24.15 -23.08 -3.38
C ILE A 2 -22.81 -23.48 -4.00
N GLU A 3 -22.28 -22.66 -4.92
CA GLU A 3 -20.89 -22.75 -5.35
C GLU A 3 -19.99 -22.88 -4.11
N PRO A 4 -18.84 -23.57 -4.18
CA PRO A 4 -18.01 -23.74 -3.01
C PRO A 4 -17.76 -22.40 -2.35
N VAL A 5 -17.98 -22.32 -1.03
CA VAL A 5 -17.79 -21.11 -0.23
C VAL A 5 -16.34 -20.68 -0.34
N SER A 6 -16.08 -19.56 -0.99
CA SER A 6 -14.74 -18.97 -1.15
C SER A 6 -14.69 -17.67 -0.34
N ASP A 7 -13.55 -17.40 0.29
CA ASP A 7 -13.29 -16.19 1.08
C ASP A 7 -14.41 -15.91 2.10
N PRO A 8 -14.71 -16.86 3.00
CA PRO A 8 -15.81 -16.71 3.94
C PRO A 8 -15.49 -15.73 5.06
N ALA A 9 -16.46 -14.88 5.39
CA ALA A 9 -16.43 -14.02 6.57
C ALA A 9 -17.68 -14.24 7.43
N LEU A 10 -17.49 -14.49 8.71
CA LEU A 10 -18.57 -14.60 9.67
C LEU A 10 -18.78 -13.25 10.38
N PHE A 11 -20.03 -12.89 10.55
CA PHE A 11 -20.44 -11.72 11.32
C PHE A 11 -21.50 -12.12 12.35
N VAL A 12 -21.28 -11.73 13.60
CA VAL A 12 -22.25 -11.89 14.69
C VAL A 12 -22.84 -10.52 14.98
N ASP A 13 -24.14 -10.38 14.80
CA ASP A 13 -24.85 -9.13 15.06
C ASP A 13 -25.13 -8.94 16.56
N ASP A 14 -25.50 -7.72 16.96
CA ASP A 14 -25.78 -7.34 18.36
C ASP A 14 -26.93 -8.17 18.99
N ASP A 15 -27.82 -8.71 18.18
CA ASP A 15 -28.93 -9.58 18.62
C ASP A 15 -28.55 -11.08 18.70
N GLY A 16 -27.27 -11.40 18.42
CA GLY A 16 -26.73 -12.76 18.46
C GLY A 16 -26.97 -13.59 17.20
N ARG A 17 -27.61 -13.05 16.15
CA ARG A 17 -27.73 -13.72 14.85
C ARG A 17 -26.37 -13.78 14.18
N VAL A 18 -26.13 -14.85 13.45
CA VAL A 18 -24.88 -15.12 12.75
C VAL A 18 -25.11 -15.08 11.25
N TYR A 19 -24.22 -14.41 10.55
CA TYR A 19 -24.25 -14.27 9.10
C TYR A 19 -22.95 -14.72 8.48
N LEU A 20 -23.04 -15.39 7.34
CA LEU A 20 -21.91 -15.77 6.50
C LEU A 20 -21.96 -14.94 5.20
N TYR A 21 -20.88 -14.27 4.92
CA TYR A 21 -20.65 -13.60 3.62
C TYR A 21 -19.53 -14.34 2.89
N SER A 22 -19.66 -14.52 1.59
CA SER A 22 -18.67 -15.24 0.79
C SER A 22 -18.73 -14.87 -0.69
N GLY A 23 -17.66 -15.15 -1.39
CA GLY A 23 -17.53 -15.04 -2.84
C GLY A 23 -16.11 -14.67 -3.24
N SER A 24 -15.61 -15.38 -4.25
CA SER A 24 -14.39 -15.05 -4.99
C SER A 24 -14.64 -15.45 -6.45
N SER A 25 -14.97 -14.46 -7.29
CA SER A 25 -15.42 -14.75 -8.65
C SER A 25 -15.24 -13.55 -9.58
N ASN A 26 -15.04 -13.87 -10.84
CA ASN A 26 -15.12 -12.88 -11.93
C ASN A 26 -16.52 -12.81 -12.58
N VAL A 27 -17.46 -13.64 -12.14
CA VAL A 27 -18.80 -13.76 -12.71
C VAL A 27 -19.89 -13.62 -11.66
N PHE A 28 -19.73 -14.29 -10.51
CA PHE A 28 -20.73 -14.34 -9.44
C PHE A 28 -20.54 -13.21 -8.43
N PRO A 29 -21.62 -12.69 -7.84
CA PRO A 29 -21.57 -11.66 -6.81
C PRO A 29 -21.08 -12.22 -5.48
N ILE A 30 -20.71 -11.32 -4.55
CA ILE A 30 -20.68 -11.63 -3.12
C ILE A 30 -22.09 -11.98 -2.68
N VAL A 31 -22.22 -13.06 -1.93
CA VAL A 31 -23.48 -13.52 -1.35
C VAL A 31 -23.45 -13.48 0.16
N GLY A 32 -24.62 -13.46 0.78
CA GLY A 32 -24.77 -13.55 2.23
C GLY A 32 -25.92 -14.45 2.62
N VAL A 33 -25.82 -15.12 3.76
CA VAL A 33 -26.86 -15.99 4.33
C VAL A 33 -26.82 -15.93 5.86
N GLU A 34 -27.97 -16.01 6.52
CA GLU A 34 -28.05 -16.20 7.95
C GLU A 34 -27.78 -17.69 8.30
N LEU A 35 -27.10 -17.94 9.40
CA LEU A 35 -26.81 -19.28 9.92
C LEU A 35 -27.52 -19.48 11.26
N ASP A 36 -28.05 -20.69 11.49
CA ASP A 36 -28.68 -21.07 12.75
C ASP A 36 -27.68 -21.78 13.70
N PRO A 37 -27.18 -21.10 14.75
CA PRO A 37 -26.23 -21.72 15.67
C PRO A 37 -26.81 -22.91 16.42
N ALA A 38 -28.14 -22.95 16.62
CA ALA A 38 -28.81 -24.06 17.29
C ALA A 38 -28.90 -25.33 16.44
N LYS A 39 -28.70 -25.17 15.12
CA LYS A 39 -28.69 -26.26 14.14
C LYS A 39 -27.31 -26.42 13.49
N ASN A 40 -26.25 -26.34 14.28
CA ASN A 40 -24.89 -26.51 13.81
C ASN A 40 -24.52 -25.60 12.63
N PHE A 41 -24.97 -24.33 12.67
CA PHE A 41 -24.75 -23.32 11.64
C PHE A 41 -25.30 -23.69 10.25
N GLU A 42 -26.41 -24.44 10.22
CA GLU A 42 -27.13 -24.64 8.95
C GLU A 42 -27.66 -23.30 8.40
N PRO A 43 -27.64 -23.09 7.07
CA PRO A 43 -28.19 -21.89 6.47
C PRO A 43 -29.70 -21.71 6.73
N VAL A 44 -30.11 -20.51 7.10
CA VAL A 44 -31.51 -20.10 7.21
C VAL A 44 -31.96 -19.51 5.87
N GLY A 45 -32.56 -20.37 5.05
CA GLY A 45 -33.02 -19.98 3.71
C GLY A 45 -31.93 -20.07 2.63
N GLN A 46 -32.13 -19.33 1.54
CA GLN A 46 -31.20 -19.31 0.41
C GLN A 46 -30.25 -18.13 0.49
N PRO A 47 -28.99 -18.27 0.05
CA PRO A 47 -28.05 -17.15 -0.03
C PRO A 47 -28.61 -16.03 -0.94
N LYS A 48 -28.45 -14.79 -0.50
CA LYS A 48 -28.84 -13.59 -1.23
C LYS A 48 -27.63 -12.99 -1.92
N ALA A 49 -27.73 -12.65 -3.20
CA ALA A 49 -26.74 -11.85 -3.93
C ALA A 49 -26.73 -10.42 -3.38
N LEU A 50 -25.56 -9.92 -2.98
CA LEU A 50 -25.42 -8.63 -2.29
C LEU A 50 -24.64 -7.61 -3.10
N ILE A 51 -23.45 -7.96 -3.63
CA ILE A 51 -22.56 -7.03 -4.34
C ILE A 51 -22.06 -7.68 -5.62
N ALA A 52 -22.18 -6.97 -6.75
CA ALA A 52 -21.58 -7.35 -8.02
C ALA A 52 -20.66 -6.24 -8.54
N LEU A 53 -19.64 -6.63 -9.35
CA LEU A 53 -18.74 -5.69 -10.02
C LEU A 53 -19.47 -4.80 -11.04
N ASP A 54 -19.03 -3.54 -11.12
CA ASP A 54 -19.36 -2.63 -12.21
C ASP A 54 -18.13 -1.80 -12.64
N PRO A 55 -17.11 -2.43 -13.24
CA PRO A 55 -15.84 -1.77 -13.57
C PRO A 55 -15.98 -0.65 -14.61
N ARG A 56 -17.11 -0.55 -15.31
CA ARG A 56 -17.38 0.57 -16.21
C ARG A 56 -17.73 1.85 -15.46
N ARG A 57 -18.40 1.73 -14.30
CA ARG A 57 -18.74 2.86 -13.42
C ARG A 57 -17.74 3.07 -12.32
N ARG A 58 -17.09 1.98 -11.85
CA ARG A 58 -16.17 1.94 -10.73
C ARG A 58 -14.80 1.52 -11.26
N GLY A 59 -14.03 2.52 -11.72
CA GLY A 59 -12.77 2.27 -12.45
C GLY A 59 -11.74 1.47 -11.67
N TRP A 60 -11.73 1.55 -10.36
CA TRP A 60 -10.82 0.79 -9.50
C TRP A 60 -11.09 -0.72 -9.51
N GLU A 61 -12.34 -1.14 -9.85
CA GLU A 61 -12.68 -2.55 -10.02
C GLU A 61 -12.14 -3.16 -11.34
N ALA A 62 -11.62 -2.33 -12.25
CA ALA A 62 -11.11 -2.82 -13.52
C ALA A 62 -9.68 -3.33 -13.38
N ARG A 63 -9.41 -4.57 -13.86
CA ARG A 63 -8.06 -5.15 -13.88
C ARG A 63 -7.05 -4.25 -14.59
N HIS A 64 -7.45 -3.66 -15.70
CA HIS A 64 -6.66 -2.66 -16.42
C HIS A 64 -7.31 -1.29 -16.25
N GLN A 65 -6.89 -0.55 -15.24
CA GLN A 65 -7.57 0.68 -14.83
C GLN A 65 -7.53 1.80 -15.88
N PHE A 66 -6.59 1.74 -16.84
CA PHE A 66 -6.54 2.64 -18.01
C PHE A 66 -7.40 2.17 -19.18
N ALA A 67 -8.04 1.01 -19.09
CA ALA A 67 -8.79 0.42 -20.19
C ALA A 67 -10.01 1.28 -20.59
N THR A 68 -10.31 1.25 -21.88
CA THR A 68 -11.55 1.80 -22.46
C THR A 68 -12.76 0.95 -22.09
N ASP A 69 -13.96 1.46 -22.31
CA ASP A 69 -15.21 0.69 -22.10
C ASP A 69 -15.28 -0.58 -22.97
N GLU A 70 -14.71 -0.53 -24.17
CA GLU A 70 -14.65 -1.69 -25.07
C GLU A 70 -13.70 -2.76 -24.55
N GLU A 71 -12.52 -2.36 -24.07
CA GLU A 71 -11.56 -3.28 -23.46
C GLU A 71 -12.11 -3.90 -22.18
N ILE A 72 -12.77 -3.11 -21.31
CA ILE A 72 -13.44 -3.63 -20.12
C ILE A 72 -14.53 -4.65 -20.49
N ARG A 73 -15.30 -4.40 -21.54
CA ARG A 73 -16.30 -5.38 -22.01
C ARG A 73 -15.67 -6.68 -22.50
N LYS A 74 -14.53 -6.60 -23.18
CA LYS A 74 -13.78 -7.77 -23.68
C LYS A 74 -13.11 -8.54 -22.52
N THR A 75 -12.64 -7.83 -21.49
CA THR A 75 -11.90 -8.38 -20.35
C THR A 75 -12.72 -8.46 -19.06
N ARG A 76 -14.06 -8.38 -19.14
CA ARG A 76 -14.97 -8.39 -17.99
C ARG A 76 -14.70 -9.56 -17.03
N SER A 77 -14.35 -10.70 -17.59
CA SER A 77 -14.00 -11.91 -16.83
C SER A 77 -12.61 -11.89 -16.21
N ALA A 78 -11.83 -10.80 -16.37
CA ALA A 78 -10.50 -10.70 -15.81
C ALA A 78 -10.47 -10.04 -14.41
N SER A 79 -11.50 -9.26 -14.05
CA SER A 79 -11.60 -8.65 -12.72
C SER A 79 -12.34 -9.57 -11.76
N TYR A 80 -11.81 -9.73 -10.56
CA TYR A 80 -12.43 -10.50 -9.48
C TYR A 80 -13.09 -9.58 -8.46
N ILE A 81 -14.18 -10.07 -7.85
CA ILE A 81 -14.74 -9.59 -6.60
C ILE A 81 -14.53 -10.67 -5.56
N GLU A 82 -13.98 -10.31 -4.39
CA GLU A 82 -13.63 -11.27 -3.35
C GLU A 82 -13.52 -10.60 -1.98
N GLY A 83 -13.08 -11.32 -0.93
CA GLY A 83 -12.68 -10.74 0.35
C GLY A 83 -13.80 -10.03 1.09
N ALA A 84 -14.98 -10.62 1.16
CA ALA A 84 -16.11 -10.04 1.89
C ALA A 84 -15.78 -9.86 3.37
N TRP A 85 -16.09 -8.67 3.93
CA TRP A 85 -15.97 -8.40 5.36
C TRP A 85 -17.07 -7.45 5.83
N MET A 86 -17.74 -7.79 6.96
CA MET A 86 -18.82 -6.97 7.50
C MET A 86 -18.37 -6.19 8.73
N THR A 87 -18.67 -4.90 8.74
CA THR A 87 -18.53 -4.02 9.91
C THR A 87 -19.86 -3.32 10.18
N LYS A 88 -20.26 -3.20 11.46
CA LYS A 88 -21.45 -2.44 11.87
C LYS A 88 -21.02 -1.15 12.56
N HIS A 89 -21.60 -0.04 12.19
CA HIS A 89 -21.36 1.25 12.83
C HIS A 89 -22.64 2.09 12.88
N LYS A 90 -23.04 2.54 14.09
CA LYS A 90 -24.24 3.37 14.33
C LYS A 90 -25.51 2.81 13.65
N GLY A 91 -25.67 1.49 13.69
CA GLY A 91 -26.82 0.79 13.12
C GLY A 91 -26.77 0.59 11.60
N ALA A 92 -25.78 1.10 10.90
CA ALA A 92 -25.53 0.81 9.48
C ALA A 92 -24.53 -0.34 9.34
N TYR A 93 -24.74 -1.16 8.31
CA TYR A 93 -23.89 -2.30 7.94
C TYR A 93 -23.03 -1.93 6.75
N TYR A 94 -21.73 -2.17 6.86
CA TYR A 94 -20.71 -1.85 5.87
C TYR A 94 -20.11 -3.16 5.34
N LEU A 95 -20.59 -3.61 4.19
CA LEU A 95 -20.06 -4.80 3.55
C LEU A 95 -18.91 -4.40 2.63
N GLN A 96 -17.71 -4.74 3.02
CA GLN A 96 -16.47 -4.53 2.27
C GLN A 96 -16.30 -5.63 1.23
N TYR A 97 -15.56 -5.33 0.16
CA TYR A 97 -15.14 -6.28 -0.85
C TYR A 97 -13.90 -5.80 -1.56
N ALA A 98 -13.10 -6.74 -2.04
CA ALA A 98 -11.87 -6.45 -2.78
C ALA A 98 -12.04 -6.60 -4.29
N ALA A 99 -11.30 -5.81 -5.06
CA ALA A 99 -11.15 -5.90 -6.52
C ALA A 99 -9.87 -5.14 -6.95
N PRO A 100 -9.35 -5.35 -8.18
CA PRO A 100 -9.79 -6.27 -9.23
C PRO A 100 -9.16 -7.67 -9.14
N GLY A 101 -8.13 -7.84 -8.33
CA GLY A 101 -7.38 -9.07 -8.15
C GLY A 101 -6.04 -8.79 -7.47
N THR A 102 -5.57 -9.72 -6.68
CA THR A 102 -4.45 -9.57 -5.76
C THR A 102 -3.10 -9.35 -6.44
N GLU A 103 -2.96 -9.72 -7.71
CA GLU A 103 -1.76 -9.50 -8.52
C GLU A 103 -1.63 -8.07 -9.07
N GLU A 104 -2.69 -7.28 -8.94
CA GLU A 104 -2.71 -5.91 -9.46
C GLU A 104 -2.25 -4.90 -8.42
N LYS A 105 -1.42 -3.93 -8.82
CA LYS A 105 -1.00 -2.81 -7.95
C LYS A 105 -2.19 -1.99 -7.44
N GLY A 106 -3.28 -1.96 -8.22
CA GLY A 106 -4.52 -1.28 -7.88
C GLY A 106 -5.49 -2.11 -7.03
N TYR A 107 -5.04 -3.23 -6.44
CA TYR A 107 -5.86 -4.05 -5.56
C TYR A 107 -6.31 -3.24 -4.34
N ALA A 108 -7.61 -3.18 -4.11
CA ALA A 108 -8.23 -2.24 -3.18
C ALA A 108 -9.49 -2.83 -2.54
N ASP A 109 -9.94 -2.20 -1.44
CA ASP A 109 -11.23 -2.50 -0.85
C ASP A 109 -12.23 -1.36 -1.05
N GLY A 110 -13.38 -1.71 -1.61
CA GLY A 110 -14.57 -0.87 -1.64
C GLY A 110 -15.57 -1.28 -0.57
N VAL A 111 -16.64 -0.50 -0.44
CA VAL A 111 -17.69 -0.78 0.53
C VAL A 111 -19.08 -0.43 -0.02
N CYS A 112 -20.05 -1.26 0.34
CA CYS A 112 -21.47 -0.98 0.18
C CYS A 112 -22.12 -0.91 1.56
N THR A 113 -23.16 -0.07 1.71
CA THR A 113 -23.86 0.13 2.99
C THR A 113 -25.33 -0.28 2.91
N SER A 114 -25.87 -0.78 4.03
CA SER A 114 -27.27 -1.13 4.18
C SER A 114 -27.74 -0.87 5.60
N GLY A 115 -29.06 -0.75 5.79
CA GLY A 115 -29.69 -0.73 7.13
C GLY A 115 -29.94 -2.13 7.74
N GLN A 116 -29.61 -3.21 7.01
CA GLN A 116 -29.82 -4.59 7.45
C GLN A 116 -28.66 -5.49 6.97
N PRO A 117 -28.32 -6.56 7.71
CA PRO A 117 -27.18 -7.42 7.39
C PRO A 117 -27.32 -8.19 6.07
N LEU A 118 -28.53 -8.49 5.63
CA LEU A 118 -28.87 -9.06 4.32
C LEU A 118 -29.78 -8.13 3.51
N GLY A 119 -29.69 -6.81 3.75
CA GLY A 119 -30.50 -5.80 3.07
C GLY A 119 -30.07 -5.51 1.63
N ASP A 120 -30.62 -4.42 1.09
CA ASP A 120 -30.21 -3.92 -0.21
C ASP A 120 -29.00 -3.00 -0.03
N PHE A 121 -27.83 -3.55 -0.31
CA PHE A 121 -26.57 -2.82 -0.19
C PHE A 121 -26.42 -1.79 -1.30
N ARG A 122 -26.10 -0.55 -0.92
CA ARG A 122 -25.83 0.56 -1.82
C ARG A 122 -24.35 0.85 -1.84
N TYR A 123 -23.80 0.97 -3.03
CA TYR A 123 -22.41 1.34 -3.24
C TYR A 123 -22.11 2.71 -2.62
N ALA A 124 -21.04 2.80 -1.88
CA ALA A 124 -20.56 4.07 -1.32
C ALA A 124 -19.63 4.76 -2.33
N ASP A 125 -20.06 5.91 -2.84
CA ASP A 125 -19.35 6.63 -3.92
C ASP A 125 -17.92 7.07 -3.56
N TYR A 126 -17.57 7.08 -2.29
CA TYR A 126 -16.20 7.32 -1.82
C TYR A 126 -15.28 6.09 -1.96
N SER A 127 -15.80 4.92 -2.35
CA SER A 127 -14.99 3.74 -2.62
C SER A 127 -14.03 3.96 -3.80
N PRO A 128 -12.84 3.34 -3.74
CA PRO A 128 -12.35 2.45 -2.72
C PRO A 128 -11.99 3.24 -1.45
N PHE A 129 -12.21 2.66 -0.26
CA PHE A 129 -11.85 3.30 1.00
C PHE A 129 -10.43 2.94 1.46
N SER A 130 -9.90 1.82 0.98
CA SER A 130 -8.52 1.37 1.14
C SER A 130 -7.90 1.15 -0.23
N TYR A 131 -6.94 2.02 -0.61
CA TYR A 131 -6.34 2.03 -1.94
C TYR A 131 -4.94 2.59 -1.91
N ARG A 132 -3.99 1.81 -2.42
CA ARG A 132 -2.58 2.21 -2.46
C ARG A 132 -1.89 1.61 -3.69
N PRO A 133 -2.11 2.18 -4.87
CA PRO A 133 -1.59 1.67 -6.14
C PRO A 133 -0.14 2.03 -6.41
N THR A 134 0.46 2.91 -5.60
CA THR A 134 1.83 3.43 -5.75
C THR A 134 2.57 3.39 -4.42
N GLY A 135 3.87 3.65 -4.44
CA GLY A 135 4.77 3.50 -3.32
C GLY A 135 5.61 2.23 -3.46
N PHE A 136 6.44 1.95 -2.46
CA PHE A 136 7.38 0.83 -2.48
C PHE A 136 6.66 -0.53 -2.61
N ALA A 137 5.67 -0.79 -1.74
CA ALA A 137 4.87 -2.01 -1.75
C ALA A 137 3.39 -1.68 -1.95
N PRO A 138 2.87 -1.71 -3.18
CA PRO A 138 1.49 -1.35 -3.49
C PRO A 138 0.49 -2.42 -3.04
N GLY A 139 -0.81 -2.09 -3.16
CA GLY A 139 -1.93 -2.92 -2.77
C GLY A 139 -2.49 -2.50 -1.41
N ALA A 140 -3.77 -2.67 -1.20
CA ALA A 140 -4.47 -2.45 0.06
C ALA A 140 -5.85 -3.12 0.05
N GLY A 141 -5.97 -4.29 -0.61
CA GLY A 141 -7.21 -5.03 -0.79
C GLY A 141 -7.29 -6.33 0.01
N HIS A 142 -8.43 -6.99 -0.06
CA HIS A 142 -8.81 -8.21 0.65
C HIS A 142 -8.54 -8.09 2.15
N GLY A 143 -9.01 -6.99 2.70
CA GLY A 143 -8.72 -6.64 4.07
C GLY A 143 -9.89 -6.85 5.02
N SER A 144 -9.61 -6.58 6.28
CA SER A 144 -10.59 -6.61 7.36
C SER A 144 -10.39 -5.45 8.32
N ILE A 145 -11.49 -4.87 8.78
CA ILE A 145 -11.47 -3.90 9.87
C ILE A 145 -11.44 -4.66 11.20
N PHE A 146 -10.57 -4.25 12.08
CA PHE A 146 -10.52 -4.74 13.46
C PHE A 146 -10.28 -3.59 14.44
N GLU A 147 -10.65 -3.80 15.67
CA GLU A 147 -10.47 -2.85 16.77
C GLU A 147 -9.35 -3.35 17.70
N ASP A 148 -8.43 -2.46 18.07
CA ASP A 148 -7.40 -2.77 19.04
C ASP A 148 -7.90 -2.62 20.49
N ALA A 149 -7.09 -3.02 21.45
CA ALA A 149 -7.43 -2.95 22.87
C ALA A 149 -7.72 -1.53 23.40
N THR A 150 -7.45 -0.49 22.62
CA THR A 150 -7.71 0.92 22.97
C THR A 150 -8.99 1.46 22.31
N GLY A 151 -9.71 0.66 21.54
CA GLY A 151 -10.91 1.05 20.81
C GLY A 151 -10.62 1.74 19.47
N ARG A 152 -9.39 1.63 18.93
CA ARG A 152 -9.04 2.20 17.63
C ARG A 152 -9.25 1.19 16.54
N LEU A 153 -9.78 1.66 15.41
CA LEU A 153 -9.98 0.84 14.24
C LEU A 153 -8.72 0.82 13.36
N TRP A 154 -8.46 -0.35 12.86
CA TRP A 154 -7.39 -0.65 11.93
C TRP A 154 -7.92 -1.44 10.74
N HIS A 155 -7.29 -1.28 9.61
CA HIS A 155 -7.54 -2.09 8.42
C HIS A 155 -6.30 -2.93 8.12
N ALA A 156 -6.43 -4.25 8.23
CA ALA A 156 -5.41 -5.19 7.75
C ALA A 156 -5.70 -5.49 6.28
N ALA A 157 -4.69 -5.37 5.43
CA ALA A 157 -4.83 -5.54 3.98
C ALA A 157 -3.61 -6.21 3.36
N THR A 158 -3.75 -6.68 2.14
CA THR A 158 -2.68 -7.33 1.37
C THR A 158 -1.77 -6.30 0.71
N HIS A 159 -0.45 -6.46 0.92
CA HIS A 159 0.59 -5.84 0.09
C HIS A 159 1.11 -6.83 -0.94
N VAL A 160 1.27 -6.36 -2.19
CA VAL A 160 1.96 -7.10 -3.25
C VAL A 160 3.45 -6.85 -3.10
N VAL A 161 4.21 -7.88 -2.77
CA VAL A 161 5.66 -7.82 -2.61
C VAL A 161 6.41 -8.67 -3.64
N GLY A 162 5.71 -9.20 -4.62
CA GLY A 162 6.19 -10.19 -5.57
C GLY A 162 7.34 -9.72 -6.46
N ALA A 163 8.57 -9.93 -6.00
CA ALA A 163 9.76 -9.85 -6.84
C ALA A 163 9.95 -11.14 -7.66
N GLY A 164 9.68 -12.30 -7.07
CA GLY A 164 9.83 -13.61 -7.69
C GLY A 164 8.53 -14.32 -8.08
N PHE A 165 7.44 -14.03 -7.39
CA PHE A 165 6.16 -14.68 -7.60
C PHE A 165 5.00 -13.69 -7.37
N ILE A 166 4.04 -13.64 -8.31
CA ILE A 166 2.95 -12.63 -8.29
C ILE A 166 2.02 -12.72 -7.07
N PHE A 167 1.95 -13.88 -6.41
CA PHE A 167 1.19 -14.08 -5.17
C PHE A 167 2.03 -13.97 -3.90
N ASP A 168 3.28 -13.49 -4.01
CA ASP A 168 4.06 -13.12 -2.84
C ASP A 168 3.45 -11.89 -2.19
N ARG A 169 2.93 -12.07 -0.98
CA ARG A 169 2.13 -11.04 -0.28
C ARG A 169 2.55 -10.91 1.17
N ARG A 170 2.34 -9.72 1.72
CA ARG A 170 2.49 -9.44 3.15
C ARG A 170 1.27 -8.71 3.65
N VAL A 171 1.06 -8.75 4.94
CA VAL A 171 0.00 -7.99 5.60
C VAL A 171 0.50 -6.58 5.86
N GLY A 172 -0.25 -5.60 5.34
CA GLY A 172 -0.16 -4.21 5.74
C GLY A 172 -1.23 -3.87 6.76
N ILE A 173 -0.95 -2.95 7.68
CA ILE A 173 -1.89 -2.48 8.69
C ILE A 173 -1.94 -0.97 8.60
N TYR A 174 -3.16 -0.43 8.43
CA TYR A 174 -3.41 1.01 8.29
C TYR A 174 -4.41 1.50 9.32
N PRO A 175 -4.27 2.74 9.82
CA PRO A 175 -5.32 3.36 10.61
C PRO A 175 -6.62 3.43 9.79
N ALA A 176 -7.73 3.06 10.44
CA ALA A 176 -9.05 3.14 9.85
C ALA A 176 -10.03 3.84 10.80
N GLY A 177 -11.18 4.27 10.27
CA GLY A 177 -12.20 4.93 11.09
C GLY A 177 -13.36 5.41 10.27
N PHE A 178 -14.30 6.08 10.94
CA PHE A 178 -15.51 6.63 10.34
C PHE A 178 -15.50 8.16 10.40
N LEU A 179 -15.62 8.80 9.24
CA LEU A 179 -15.77 10.25 9.11
C LEU A 179 -17.27 10.60 9.07
N PRO A 180 -17.76 11.49 9.96
CA PRO A 180 -19.18 11.84 10.03
C PRO A 180 -19.72 12.35 8.69
N ALA A 181 -20.89 11.87 8.26
CA ALA A 181 -21.53 12.24 6.98
C ALA A 181 -22.95 12.81 7.14
N GLY A 182 -23.27 13.43 8.29
CA GLY A 182 -24.57 14.00 8.60
C GLY A 182 -25.66 12.93 8.72
N ASP A 183 -26.71 13.03 7.91
CA ASP A 183 -27.84 12.09 7.93
C ASP A 183 -27.55 10.78 7.15
N ALA A 184 -26.49 10.74 6.36
CA ALA A 184 -26.04 9.53 5.66
C ALA A 184 -25.20 8.65 6.57
N PRO A 185 -25.03 7.35 6.25
CA PRO A 185 -24.03 6.53 6.93
C PRO A 185 -22.64 7.15 6.88
N ASP A 186 -21.92 7.17 8.00
CA ASP A 186 -20.59 7.74 8.08
C ASP A 186 -19.65 7.13 7.01
N GLN A 187 -18.71 7.91 6.51
CA GLN A 187 -17.74 7.44 5.53
C GLN A 187 -16.70 6.55 6.22
N LEU A 188 -16.61 5.27 5.85
CA LEU A 188 -15.47 4.44 6.22
C LEU A 188 -14.22 4.95 5.48
N ALA A 189 -13.15 5.18 6.20
CA ALA A 189 -11.89 5.69 5.68
C ALA A 189 -10.70 4.88 6.20
N CYS A 190 -9.66 4.81 5.39
CA CYS A 190 -8.40 4.17 5.70
C CYS A 190 -7.25 5.11 5.31
N ASN A 191 -6.31 5.37 6.22
CA ASN A 191 -5.15 6.20 5.93
C ASN A 191 -4.02 5.36 5.33
N THR A 192 -3.91 5.36 4.00
CA THR A 192 -2.82 4.71 3.24
C THR A 192 -1.71 5.68 2.82
N TYR A 193 -1.76 6.96 3.24
CA TYR A 193 -0.80 8.01 2.88
C TYR A 193 0.60 7.66 3.37
N LEU A 194 1.56 7.53 2.43
CA LEU A 194 2.93 7.08 2.71
C LEU A 194 2.96 5.86 3.68
N GLY A 195 2.03 4.92 3.50
CA GLY A 195 1.80 3.82 4.44
C GLY A 195 2.96 2.81 4.55
N ASP A 196 3.99 2.93 3.71
CA ASP A 196 5.27 2.19 3.77
C ASP A 196 6.42 3.00 4.38
N TYR A 197 6.12 4.19 4.92
CA TYR A 197 7.04 4.98 5.75
C TYR A 197 6.81 4.65 7.23
N PRO A 198 7.79 4.92 8.10
CA PRO A 198 7.62 4.72 9.54
C PRO A 198 6.41 5.47 10.09
N GLN A 199 5.55 4.72 10.75
CA GLN A 199 4.32 5.23 11.35
C GLN A 199 4.48 5.40 12.86
N LEU A 200 3.68 6.30 13.45
CA LEU A 200 3.57 6.44 14.90
C LEU A 200 2.99 5.14 15.50
N ALA A 201 3.48 4.77 16.67
CA ALA A 201 2.90 3.66 17.39
C ALA A 201 1.44 3.92 17.76
N PRO A 202 0.61 2.86 17.91
CA PRO A 202 -0.78 3.01 18.34
C PRO A 202 -0.90 3.89 19.58
N GLY A 203 -1.76 4.88 19.52
CA GLY A 203 -1.97 5.83 20.61
C GLY A 203 -1.14 7.12 20.56
N GLN A 204 -0.17 7.23 19.68
CA GLN A 204 0.68 8.43 19.59
C GLN A 204 0.14 9.50 18.63
N ALA A 205 -0.56 9.10 17.56
CA ALA A 205 -1.19 10.06 16.66
C ALA A 205 -2.45 10.67 17.29
N SER A 206 -2.60 11.99 17.19
CA SER A 206 -3.81 12.70 17.64
C SER A 206 -5.00 12.45 16.70
N ASP A 207 -4.74 12.41 15.40
CA ASP A 207 -5.69 12.05 14.35
C ASP A 207 -5.02 11.08 13.36
N PRO A 208 -5.11 9.76 13.61
CA PRO A 208 -4.44 8.76 12.78
C PRO A 208 -5.00 8.68 11.36
N LEU A 209 -6.23 9.16 11.10
CA LEU A 209 -6.79 9.22 9.76
C LEU A 209 -6.22 10.39 8.94
N ALA A 210 -5.83 11.48 9.59
CA ALA A 210 -5.24 12.63 8.92
C ALA A 210 -3.72 12.55 8.83
N ASP A 211 -3.06 12.13 9.90
CA ASP A 211 -1.59 12.02 9.96
C ASP A 211 -1.14 10.97 10.99
N ASN A 212 -0.43 9.98 10.54
CA ASN A 212 0.12 8.90 11.37
C ASN A 212 1.63 8.72 11.18
N LEU A 213 2.31 9.59 10.42
CA LEU A 213 3.73 9.47 10.13
C LEU A 213 4.60 9.76 11.36
N ALA A 214 5.67 8.99 11.55
CA ALA A 214 6.69 9.27 12.56
C ALA A 214 7.53 10.53 12.27
N GLY A 215 7.34 11.13 11.09
CA GLY A 215 8.09 12.30 10.62
C GLY A 215 9.47 11.99 10.03
N TRP A 216 9.82 10.71 9.91
CA TRP A 216 11.06 10.27 9.27
C TRP A 216 10.85 10.06 7.78
N MET A 217 11.68 10.78 6.99
CA MET A 217 11.61 10.74 5.54
C MET A 217 12.56 9.69 4.98
N LEU A 218 12.30 9.28 3.73
CA LEU A 218 13.17 8.35 3.01
C LEU A 218 14.43 9.08 2.52
N LEU A 219 15.58 8.66 3.03
CA LEU A 219 16.87 9.27 2.74
C LEU A 219 17.54 8.72 1.48
N SER A 220 17.17 7.50 1.09
CA SER A 220 17.85 6.71 0.06
C SER A 220 17.22 6.79 -1.34
N LEU A 221 16.07 7.48 -1.50
CA LEU A 221 15.35 7.56 -2.77
C LEU A 221 16.25 8.06 -3.91
N LYS A 222 16.45 7.23 -4.93
CA LYS A 222 17.22 7.53 -6.15
C LYS A 222 18.61 8.13 -5.91
N LYS A 223 19.21 7.87 -4.74
CA LYS A 223 20.55 8.33 -4.44
C LYS A 223 21.59 7.52 -5.21
N PRO A 224 22.78 8.11 -5.49
CA PRO A 224 23.87 7.40 -6.13
C PRO A 224 24.22 6.11 -5.38
N ALA A 225 24.27 5.02 -6.12
CA ALA A 225 24.55 3.70 -5.57
C ALA A 225 25.67 2.99 -6.32
N SER A 226 26.41 2.15 -5.62
CA SER A 226 27.43 1.26 -6.16
C SER A 226 27.38 -0.10 -5.49
N ALA A 227 27.97 -1.10 -6.13
CA ALA A 227 27.97 -2.47 -5.60
C ALA A 227 29.29 -3.17 -5.98
N SER A 228 29.59 -4.28 -5.30
CA SER A 228 30.73 -5.15 -5.60
C SER A 228 30.64 -5.74 -7.01
N SER A 229 29.44 -6.15 -7.39
CA SER A 229 29.12 -6.75 -8.69
C SER A 229 27.64 -6.55 -9.04
N SER A 230 27.24 -6.90 -10.23
CA SER A 230 25.84 -7.04 -10.64
C SER A 230 25.66 -8.28 -11.50
N LEU A 231 24.54 -8.97 -11.32
CA LEU A 231 24.19 -10.18 -12.06
C LEU A 231 24.12 -9.90 -13.57
N ASP A 232 23.45 -8.81 -13.92
CA ASP A 232 23.28 -8.32 -15.30
C ASP A 232 22.91 -6.83 -15.31
N ALA A 233 22.56 -6.30 -16.49
CA ALA A 233 22.19 -4.89 -16.67
C ALA A 233 20.85 -4.51 -16.01
N ASP A 234 19.93 -5.46 -15.85
CA ASP A 234 18.59 -5.23 -15.27
C ASP A 234 18.62 -5.24 -13.74
N HIS A 235 19.69 -5.78 -13.16
CA HIS A 235 19.90 -5.89 -11.70
C HIS A 235 21.00 -4.95 -11.19
N GLY A 236 21.05 -3.72 -11.72
CA GLY A 236 22.02 -2.70 -11.28
C GLY A 236 21.72 -2.11 -9.90
N PRO A 237 22.71 -1.51 -9.19
CA PRO A 237 22.60 -1.03 -7.81
C PRO A 237 21.45 -0.05 -7.57
N ALA A 238 21.09 0.78 -8.56
CA ALA A 238 20.01 1.76 -8.47
C ALA A 238 18.64 1.12 -8.24
N LYS A 239 18.46 -0.15 -8.59
CA LYS A 239 17.20 -0.90 -8.42
C LYS A 239 16.81 -1.16 -6.98
N ALA A 240 17.76 -1.08 -6.05
CA ALA A 240 17.47 -1.17 -4.62
C ALA A 240 17.01 0.17 -4.00
N PHE A 241 16.94 1.25 -4.80
CA PHE A 241 16.65 2.63 -4.35
C PHE A 241 15.62 3.34 -5.24
N ASP A 242 14.88 2.61 -6.06
CA ASP A 242 13.90 3.15 -7.03
C ASP A 242 12.44 3.15 -6.52
N GLU A 243 12.22 2.75 -5.24
CA GLU A 243 10.90 2.63 -4.61
C GLU A 243 9.93 1.70 -5.35
N ASN A 244 10.47 0.60 -5.87
CA ASN A 244 9.69 -0.45 -6.51
C ASN A 244 10.13 -1.83 -6.02
N ILE A 245 9.34 -2.45 -5.17
CA ILE A 245 9.66 -3.76 -4.58
C ILE A 245 9.78 -4.89 -5.62
N SER A 246 9.23 -4.71 -6.82
CA SER A 246 9.29 -5.69 -7.90
C SER A 246 10.59 -5.62 -8.72
N THR A 247 11.44 -4.63 -8.49
CA THR A 247 12.79 -4.53 -9.07
C THR A 247 13.84 -4.82 -8.00
N SER A 248 15.04 -5.22 -8.39
CA SER A 248 16.09 -5.51 -7.42
C SER A 248 17.49 -5.28 -7.99
N TRP A 249 18.40 -4.87 -7.15
CA TRP A 249 19.81 -5.17 -7.38
C TRP A 249 20.07 -6.63 -7.02
N ALA A 250 20.89 -7.30 -7.84
CA ALA A 250 21.40 -8.63 -7.54
C ALA A 250 22.90 -8.69 -7.84
N ALA A 251 23.67 -9.18 -6.91
CA ALA A 251 25.10 -9.46 -7.10
C ALA A 251 25.31 -10.61 -8.11
N ALA A 252 26.50 -10.73 -8.66
CA ALA A 252 26.84 -11.85 -9.56
C ALA A 252 26.81 -13.21 -8.81
N THR A 253 27.03 -13.20 -7.50
CA THR A 253 27.05 -14.41 -6.66
C THR A 253 26.28 -14.22 -5.35
N GLY A 254 26.08 -15.32 -4.61
CA GLY A 254 25.63 -15.32 -3.21
C GLY A 254 26.77 -15.40 -2.20
N ASP A 255 28.01 -15.27 -2.65
CA ASP A 255 29.20 -15.46 -1.80
C ASP A 255 29.33 -14.37 -0.72
N PRO A 256 29.92 -14.69 0.45
CA PRO A 256 30.25 -13.70 1.44
C PRO A 256 31.17 -12.60 0.87
N GLY A 257 30.87 -11.35 1.24
CA GLY A 257 31.65 -10.19 0.81
C GLY A 257 31.06 -9.42 -0.36
N GLU A 258 29.98 -9.91 -1.03
CA GLU A 258 29.20 -9.06 -1.93
C GLU A 258 28.57 -7.91 -1.15
N TRP A 259 28.55 -6.70 -1.74
CA TRP A 259 28.06 -5.51 -1.04
C TRP A 259 27.30 -4.56 -1.96
N LEU A 260 26.37 -3.82 -1.33
CA LEU A 260 25.60 -2.71 -1.91
C LEU A 260 25.81 -1.45 -1.07
N GLN A 261 26.09 -0.32 -1.71
CA GLN A 261 26.39 0.95 -1.05
C GLN A 261 25.57 2.09 -1.65
N VAL A 262 25.14 3.02 -0.79
CA VAL A 262 24.48 4.29 -1.17
C VAL A 262 25.28 5.48 -0.66
N ASP A 263 25.32 6.57 -1.46
CA ASP A 263 25.79 7.90 -1.06
C ASP A 263 24.59 8.84 -0.95
N PHE A 264 24.21 9.25 0.25
CA PHE A 264 23.12 10.20 0.49
C PHE A 264 23.42 11.61 -0.06
N GLY A 265 24.66 11.85 -0.55
CA GLY A 265 25.12 13.14 -1.09
C GLY A 265 25.53 14.15 -0.03
N LYS A 266 25.04 14.00 1.19
CA LYS A 266 25.32 14.83 2.38
C LYS A 266 25.14 13.98 3.64
N PRO A 267 25.69 14.39 4.80
CA PRO A 267 25.35 13.74 6.05
C PRO A 267 23.84 13.80 6.31
N CYS A 268 23.26 12.65 6.67
CA CYS A 268 21.86 12.51 7.05
C CYS A 268 21.75 11.88 8.42
N ARG A 269 20.74 12.25 9.19
CA ARG A 269 20.42 11.61 10.47
C ARG A 269 19.54 10.40 10.21
N ILE A 270 20.08 9.21 10.43
CA ILE A 270 19.44 7.92 10.21
C ILE A 270 18.79 7.45 11.51
N GLU A 271 17.46 7.23 11.47
CA GLU A 271 16.64 6.76 12.59
C GLU A 271 16.28 5.28 12.47
N ALA A 272 16.11 4.81 11.23
CA ALA A 272 15.71 3.44 10.95
C ALA A 272 16.20 2.97 9.58
N VAL A 273 16.23 1.65 9.40
CA VAL A 273 16.48 1.00 8.10
C VAL A 273 15.49 -0.12 7.86
N GLN A 274 15.10 -0.29 6.60
CA GLN A 274 14.39 -1.45 6.12
C GLN A 274 15.21 -2.13 5.02
N VAL A 275 15.50 -3.42 5.20
CA VAL A 275 16.18 -4.26 4.21
C VAL A 275 15.17 -5.23 3.64
N ASN A 276 15.01 -5.23 2.32
CA ASN A 276 14.10 -6.13 1.61
C ASN A 276 14.92 -6.96 0.63
N PHE A 277 15.07 -8.25 0.91
CA PHE A 277 15.75 -9.19 0.03
C PHE A 277 14.82 -9.63 -1.10
N ALA A 278 15.40 -10.02 -2.25
CA ALA A 278 14.64 -10.33 -3.46
C ALA A 278 14.66 -11.80 -3.87
N ASP A 279 15.44 -12.63 -3.19
CA ASP A 279 15.53 -14.09 -3.40
C ASP A 279 15.83 -14.51 -4.86
N VAL A 280 16.55 -13.65 -5.62
CA VAL A 280 16.86 -13.89 -7.03
C VAL A 280 17.64 -15.20 -7.17
N ASN A 281 17.17 -16.08 -8.08
CA ASN A 281 17.73 -17.43 -8.31
C ASN A 281 17.68 -18.36 -7.09
N SER A 282 16.87 -18.07 -6.09
CA SER A 282 16.68 -18.98 -4.95
C SER A 282 16.10 -20.32 -5.39
N THR A 283 16.66 -21.39 -4.88
CA THR A 283 16.12 -22.75 -5.01
C THR A 283 15.43 -23.22 -3.74
N ALA A 284 15.37 -22.36 -2.72
CA ALA A 284 14.70 -22.66 -1.46
C ALA A 284 13.19 -22.60 -1.64
N HIS A 285 12.51 -23.70 -1.38
CA HIS A 285 11.07 -23.77 -1.30
C HIS A 285 10.67 -24.06 0.15
N GLY A 286 10.38 -22.96 0.90
CA GLY A 286 9.88 -23.10 2.27
C GLY A 286 10.92 -23.60 3.28
N HIS A 287 12.18 -23.31 3.12
CA HIS A 287 13.23 -23.64 4.09
C HIS A 287 13.10 -22.79 5.35
N LEU A 288 12.48 -23.35 6.35
CA LEU A 288 12.51 -22.82 7.70
C LEU A 288 13.89 -23.14 8.31
N GLY A 289 14.61 -22.11 8.73
CA GLY A 289 15.87 -22.26 9.48
C GLY A 289 17.15 -21.84 8.76
N ASP A 290 17.07 -21.40 7.50
CA ASP A 290 18.15 -20.68 6.84
C ASP A 290 17.77 -19.20 6.70
N ALA A 291 18.65 -18.28 7.07
CA ALA A 291 18.35 -16.86 7.15
C ALA A 291 19.47 -16.03 6.54
N TYR A 292 19.12 -14.89 5.97
CA TYR A 292 20.09 -13.88 5.54
C TYR A 292 20.98 -13.46 6.73
N ARG A 293 22.31 -13.48 6.52
CA ARG A 293 23.26 -12.92 7.46
C ARG A 293 24.04 -11.81 6.77
N TYR A 294 24.10 -10.65 7.42
CA TYR A 294 24.67 -9.46 6.82
C TYR A 294 25.22 -8.51 7.86
N ALA A 295 26.01 -7.55 7.42
CA ALA A 295 26.42 -6.39 8.20
C ALA A 295 25.98 -5.12 7.47
N LEU A 296 25.53 -4.13 8.22
CA LEU A 296 25.26 -2.79 7.73
C LEU A 296 26.22 -1.82 8.41
N GLU A 297 26.93 -1.04 7.62
CA GLU A 297 27.95 -0.11 8.06
C GLU A 297 27.68 1.28 7.51
N VAL A 298 28.15 2.31 8.18
CA VAL A 298 28.04 3.72 7.76
C VAL A 298 29.42 4.37 7.68
N SER A 299 29.50 5.46 6.90
CA SER A 299 30.74 6.19 6.70
C SER A 299 30.45 7.66 6.33
N ASP A 300 31.35 8.57 6.73
CA ASP A 300 31.32 9.96 6.30
C ASP A 300 32.13 10.20 5.03
N ASP A 301 33.18 9.43 4.80
CA ASP A 301 34.16 9.60 3.71
C ASP A 301 34.12 8.50 2.64
N GLY A 302 33.26 7.48 2.81
CA GLY A 302 33.13 6.31 1.94
C GLY A 302 34.35 5.36 2.00
N LYS A 303 35.25 5.55 2.97
CA LYS A 303 36.49 4.77 3.12
C LYS A 303 36.60 4.13 4.49
N THR A 304 36.31 4.88 5.54
CA THR A 304 36.33 4.42 6.93
C THR A 304 34.92 4.07 7.35
N TRP A 305 34.69 2.80 7.74
CA TRP A 305 33.37 2.26 8.02
C TRP A 305 33.18 1.95 9.48
N ALA A 306 32.04 2.29 10.03
CA ALA A 306 31.62 1.96 11.40
C ALA A 306 30.34 1.09 11.33
N ALA A 307 30.28 0.09 12.20
CA ALA A 307 29.11 -0.79 12.27
C ALA A 307 27.86 -0.02 12.70
N LEU A 308 26.75 -0.20 11.96
CA LEU A 308 25.43 0.32 12.28
C LEU A 308 24.51 -0.81 12.76
N LEU A 309 24.47 -1.94 12.05
CA LEU A 309 23.67 -3.11 12.39
C LEU A 309 24.47 -4.37 12.09
N ASP A 310 24.55 -5.28 13.06
CA ASP A 310 25.22 -6.57 12.90
C ASP A 310 24.20 -7.70 12.94
N ARG A 311 24.11 -8.44 11.83
CA ARG A 311 23.25 -9.61 11.64
C ARG A 311 24.07 -10.85 11.24
N ARG A 312 25.37 -10.92 11.60
CA ARG A 312 26.25 -12.03 11.24
C ARG A 312 25.77 -13.36 11.82
N ASP A 313 25.17 -13.33 12.99
CA ASP A 313 24.66 -14.51 13.69
C ASP A 313 23.13 -14.63 13.61
N ASN A 314 22.49 -13.99 12.60
CA ASN A 314 21.04 -14.02 12.44
C ASN A 314 20.56 -15.46 12.17
N THR A 315 19.53 -15.86 12.90
CA THR A 315 18.83 -17.16 12.74
C THR A 315 17.35 -16.98 12.40
N ARG A 316 16.89 -15.72 12.30
CA ARG A 316 15.50 -15.40 12.01
C ARG A 316 15.33 -15.14 10.53
N ASP A 317 14.45 -15.89 9.89
CA ASP A 317 13.98 -15.60 8.54
C ASP A 317 13.11 -14.34 8.56
N ALA A 318 13.66 -13.23 8.07
CA ALA A 318 13.01 -11.94 8.00
C ALA A 318 13.43 -11.22 6.70
N PRO A 319 12.87 -11.64 5.54
CA PRO A 319 13.27 -11.11 4.24
C PRO A 319 12.91 -9.63 4.05
N HIS A 320 12.05 -9.07 4.90
CA HIS A 320 11.64 -7.66 4.92
C HIS A 320 11.85 -7.06 6.32
N GLU A 321 13.12 -7.03 6.77
CA GLU A 321 13.44 -6.59 8.13
C GLU A 321 13.42 -5.07 8.25
N TYR A 322 12.63 -4.55 9.21
CA TYR A 322 12.68 -3.16 9.67
C TYR A 322 13.39 -3.09 11.02
N THR A 323 14.36 -2.20 11.13
CA THR A 323 15.09 -1.94 12.39
C THR A 323 15.10 -0.44 12.69
N GLN A 324 14.53 -0.07 13.81
CA GLN A 324 14.64 1.28 14.38
C GLN A 324 15.85 1.32 15.34
N PHE A 325 16.61 2.40 15.29
CA PHE A 325 17.77 2.59 16.15
C PHE A 325 17.41 3.35 17.43
N ASP A 326 17.83 2.84 18.59
CA ASP A 326 17.67 3.54 19.88
C ASP A 326 18.42 4.88 19.91
N ARG A 327 19.51 4.96 19.16
CA ARG A 327 20.32 6.17 18.98
C ARG A 327 20.52 6.42 17.49
N PRO A 328 20.00 7.53 16.99
CA PRO A 328 20.22 7.91 15.61
C PRO A 328 21.71 8.10 15.29
N VAL A 329 22.08 7.77 14.06
CA VAL A 329 23.45 7.93 13.58
C VAL A 329 23.45 8.95 12.44
N THR A 330 24.45 9.85 12.44
CA THR A 330 24.65 10.77 11.31
C THR A 330 25.76 10.24 10.43
N ALA A 331 25.49 10.06 9.14
CA ALA A 331 26.46 9.59 8.15
C ALA A 331 26.05 10.01 6.73
N ARG A 332 27.02 10.03 5.83
CA ARG A 332 26.80 10.29 4.40
C ARG A 332 26.63 9.02 3.55
N HIS A 333 27.28 7.93 3.93
CA HIS A 333 27.27 6.67 3.18
C HIS A 333 26.76 5.55 4.05
N ALA A 334 26.11 4.56 3.43
CA ALA A 334 25.78 3.30 4.06
C ALA A 334 26.12 2.13 3.12
N ARG A 335 26.56 1.00 3.70
CA ARG A 335 26.93 -0.22 2.97
C ARG A 335 26.33 -1.43 3.64
N LEU A 336 25.64 -2.25 2.86
CA LEU A 336 25.14 -3.57 3.23
C LEU A 336 26.11 -4.62 2.67
N THR A 337 26.67 -5.48 3.51
CA THR A 337 27.63 -6.52 3.13
C THR A 337 27.05 -7.90 3.42
N ASN A 338 27.06 -8.79 2.43
CA ASN A 338 26.65 -10.19 2.55
C ASN A 338 27.60 -11.00 3.42
N ILE A 339 27.05 -11.79 4.32
CA ILE A 339 27.76 -12.81 5.11
C ILE A 339 27.26 -14.21 4.73
N HIS A 340 25.94 -14.33 4.46
CA HIS A 340 25.32 -15.56 4.01
C HIS A 340 24.00 -15.26 3.31
N THR A 341 23.80 -15.88 2.15
CA THR A 341 22.56 -15.83 1.37
C THR A 341 21.90 -17.20 1.42
N PRO A 342 20.66 -17.33 1.89
CA PRO A 342 19.96 -18.61 1.99
C PRO A 342 19.60 -19.19 0.63
N GLY A 343 19.35 -20.51 0.59
CA GLY A 343 18.73 -21.18 -0.54
C GLY A 343 19.52 -21.20 -1.83
N GLY A 344 20.85 -20.98 -1.79
CA GLY A 344 21.66 -20.92 -3.00
C GLY A 344 21.37 -19.76 -3.95
N ALA A 345 20.63 -18.75 -3.48
CA ALA A 345 20.33 -17.52 -4.21
C ALA A 345 21.59 -16.70 -4.46
N VAL A 346 21.52 -15.75 -5.39
CA VAL A 346 22.48 -14.64 -5.43
C VAL A 346 22.08 -13.58 -4.41
N PHE A 347 23.05 -12.86 -3.86
CA PHE A 347 22.75 -11.79 -2.89
C PHE A 347 22.00 -10.67 -3.60
N SER A 348 20.73 -10.46 -3.22
CA SER A 348 19.82 -9.56 -3.95
C SER A 348 18.92 -8.78 -3.01
N VAL A 349 18.67 -7.52 -3.36
CA VAL A 349 17.94 -6.54 -2.54
C VAL A 349 16.95 -5.78 -3.42
N SER A 350 15.65 -5.89 -3.13
CA SER A 350 14.59 -5.12 -3.79
C SER A 350 14.41 -3.73 -3.17
N GLY A 351 14.85 -3.53 -1.92
CA GLY A 351 14.83 -2.22 -1.30
C GLY A 351 15.74 -2.12 -0.09
N LEU A 352 16.69 -1.19 -0.13
CA LEU A 352 17.50 -0.79 1.02
C LEU A 352 17.11 0.64 1.41
N ARG A 353 16.15 0.73 2.32
CA ARG A 353 15.45 1.96 2.64
C ARG A 353 15.92 2.52 3.98
N PHE A 354 16.50 3.72 3.96
CA PHE A 354 16.93 4.44 5.16
C PHE A 354 15.96 5.55 5.48
N PHE A 355 15.53 5.63 6.72
CA PHE A 355 14.58 6.64 7.20
C PHE A 355 15.19 7.53 8.27
N GLY A 356 14.82 8.83 8.22
CA GLY A 356 15.30 9.82 9.17
C GLY A 356 15.11 11.24 8.65
N SER A 357 16.16 12.08 8.79
CA SER A 357 16.15 13.47 8.32
C SER A 357 17.40 13.81 7.50
N GLY A 358 17.18 14.42 6.35
CA GLY A 358 18.25 14.93 5.48
C GLY A 358 18.96 16.17 6.03
N LEU A 359 18.59 16.69 7.20
CA LEU A 359 19.18 17.88 7.86
C LEU A 359 19.16 19.15 6.98
N GLY A 360 18.25 19.21 6.01
CA GLY A 360 18.02 20.35 5.12
C GLY A 360 16.78 21.14 5.48
N GLN A 361 16.15 21.71 4.46
CA GLN A 361 14.83 22.33 4.56
C GLN A 361 13.80 21.44 3.86
N PRO A 362 12.55 21.38 4.35
CA PRO A 362 11.43 20.83 3.59
C PRO A 362 11.32 21.51 2.22
N PRO A 363 10.68 20.88 1.23
CA PRO A 363 10.45 21.52 -0.07
C PRO A 363 9.50 22.72 0.06
N GLU A 364 9.47 23.57 -0.96
CA GLU A 364 8.43 24.59 -1.07
C GLU A 364 7.07 23.96 -1.39
N PRO A 365 5.94 24.55 -0.98
CA PRO A 365 4.61 24.10 -1.37
C PRO A 365 4.42 24.12 -2.90
N VAL A 366 3.66 23.16 -3.40
CA VAL A 366 3.28 23.10 -4.81
C VAL A 366 2.36 24.26 -5.19
N ALA A 367 2.66 24.90 -6.32
CA ALA A 367 1.82 25.95 -6.93
C ALA A 367 1.10 25.42 -8.18
N ASP A 368 0.08 26.16 -8.64
CA ASP A 368 -0.61 25.98 -9.92
C ASP A 368 -1.08 24.57 -10.27
N VAL A 369 -1.64 23.88 -9.27
CA VAL A 369 -2.26 22.56 -9.47
C VAL A 369 -3.45 22.69 -10.42
N LYS A 370 -3.42 21.93 -11.53
CA LYS A 370 -4.48 21.79 -12.51
C LYS A 370 -4.93 20.35 -12.56
N ALA A 371 -6.25 20.12 -12.60
CA ALA A 371 -6.81 18.79 -12.70
C ALA A 371 -8.03 18.77 -13.62
N THR A 372 -8.09 17.81 -14.53
CA THR A 372 -9.16 17.68 -15.53
C THR A 372 -9.55 16.22 -15.67
N ARG A 373 -10.86 15.94 -15.66
CA ARG A 373 -11.39 14.61 -16.03
C ARG A 373 -11.14 14.37 -17.50
N GLN A 374 -10.75 13.15 -17.86
CA GLN A 374 -10.68 12.76 -19.26
C GLN A 374 -12.06 12.42 -19.83
N GLN A 375 -12.17 12.25 -21.15
CA GLN A 375 -13.41 11.71 -21.78
C GLN A 375 -13.78 10.34 -21.19
N ASN A 376 -12.80 9.49 -20.93
CA ASN A 376 -12.96 8.35 -20.06
C ASN A 376 -13.01 8.81 -18.59
N ARG A 377 -14.22 8.98 -18.07
CA ARG A 377 -14.44 9.53 -16.72
C ARG A 377 -13.85 8.69 -15.57
N ARG A 378 -13.26 7.53 -15.85
CA ARG A 378 -12.47 6.78 -14.86
C ARG A 378 -11.05 7.28 -14.72
N LEU A 379 -10.67 8.29 -15.50
CA LEU A 379 -9.32 8.88 -15.51
C LEU A 379 -9.38 10.38 -15.24
N MET A 380 -8.35 10.91 -14.59
CA MET A 380 -8.08 12.35 -14.52
C MET A 380 -6.61 12.62 -14.77
N ASP A 381 -6.34 13.74 -15.42
CA ASP A 381 -4.99 14.30 -15.55
C ASP A 381 -4.79 15.35 -14.46
N VAL A 382 -3.65 15.26 -13.77
CA VAL A 382 -3.23 16.24 -12.75
C VAL A 382 -1.85 16.74 -13.13
N SER A 383 -1.63 18.05 -13.08
CA SER A 383 -0.33 18.68 -13.32
C SER A 383 -0.13 19.85 -12.37
N TRP A 384 1.13 20.20 -12.14
CA TRP A 384 1.53 21.29 -11.25
C TRP A 384 2.88 21.88 -11.65
N ASP A 385 3.23 23.04 -11.11
CA ASP A 385 4.54 23.60 -11.26
C ASP A 385 5.54 22.91 -10.32
N ARG A 386 6.78 22.72 -10.78
CA ARG A 386 7.85 22.13 -9.98
C ARG A 386 8.05 22.90 -8.68
N ALA A 387 7.92 22.21 -7.54
CA ALA A 387 8.23 22.78 -6.24
C ALA A 387 9.75 22.76 -5.97
N PRO A 388 10.40 23.89 -5.67
CA PRO A 388 11.80 23.91 -5.32
C PRO A 388 12.11 22.99 -4.13
N GLY A 389 13.14 22.17 -4.26
CA GLY A 389 13.58 21.24 -3.23
C GLY A 389 12.78 19.94 -3.11
N ALA A 390 11.78 19.70 -3.96
CA ALA A 390 11.04 18.44 -3.96
C ALA A 390 11.85 17.31 -4.64
N ASP A 391 11.86 16.14 -4.00
CA ASP A 391 12.39 14.90 -4.58
C ASP A 391 11.27 14.10 -5.28
N PHE A 392 10.03 14.16 -4.76
CA PHE A 392 8.85 13.55 -5.35
C PHE A 392 7.56 14.22 -4.85
N TYR A 393 6.40 13.78 -5.37
CA TYR A 393 5.11 14.37 -5.05
C TYR A 393 4.08 13.31 -4.64
N VAL A 394 3.07 13.76 -3.87
CA VAL A 394 1.90 12.95 -3.55
C VAL A 394 0.63 13.72 -3.91
N VAL A 395 -0.10 13.26 -4.91
CA VAL A 395 -1.45 13.75 -5.19
C VAL A 395 -2.40 13.12 -4.19
N ARG A 396 -3.07 13.96 -3.37
CA ARG A 396 -4.18 13.52 -2.52
C ARG A 396 -5.48 13.91 -3.20
N TYR A 397 -6.45 12.99 -3.20
CA TYR A 397 -7.74 13.22 -3.85
C TYR A 397 -8.89 12.51 -3.15
N GLY A 398 -10.12 12.95 -3.44
CA GLY A 398 -11.34 12.40 -2.87
C GLY A 398 -12.56 13.07 -3.46
N ILE A 399 -13.75 12.70 -2.99
CA ILE A 399 -15.04 13.21 -3.49
C ILE A 399 -15.59 14.41 -2.70
N ALA A 400 -14.82 14.90 -1.72
CA ALA A 400 -15.12 16.13 -0.99
C ALA A 400 -13.83 16.89 -0.67
N PRO A 401 -13.82 18.23 -0.64
CA PRO A 401 -12.60 19.02 -0.49
C PRO A 401 -11.92 18.85 0.87
N ASP A 402 -12.65 18.48 1.90
CA ASP A 402 -12.20 18.20 3.26
C ASP A 402 -11.93 16.71 3.54
N ARG A 403 -12.07 15.84 2.51
CA ARG A 403 -11.97 14.36 2.62
C ARG A 403 -11.19 13.76 1.46
N LEU A 404 -9.90 14.10 1.39
CA LEU A 404 -8.98 13.57 0.39
C LEU A 404 -8.33 12.28 0.92
N THR A 405 -9.11 11.21 0.96
CA THR A 405 -8.72 9.93 1.57
C THR A 405 -7.88 9.03 0.65
N LEU A 406 -7.78 9.37 -0.63
CA LEU A 406 -7.01 8.63 -1.63
C LEU A 406 -5.72 9.36 -1.95
N ASN A 407 -4.67 8.61 -2.33
CA ASN A 407 -3.39 9.20 -2.67
C ASN A 407 -2.69 8.46 -3.82
N TRP A 408 -1.79 9.19 -4.51
CA TRP A 408 -0.97 8.68 -5.60
C TRP A 408 0.43 9.29 -5.51
N GLN A 409 1.48 8.47 -5.39
CA GLN A 409 2.87 8.92 -5.30
C GLN A 409 3.49 9.02 -6.70
N ILE A 410 4.20 10.12 -6.98
CA ILE A 410 4.82 10.43 -8.27
C ILE A 410 6.30 10.71 -8.03
N TYR A 411 7.15 9.80 -8.48
CA TYR A 411 8.60 9.88 -8.32
C TYR A 411 9.32 10.55 -9.49
N ASP A 412 8.62 10.84 -10.59
CA ASP A 412 9.17 11.46 -11.80
C ASP A 412 8.17 12.42 -12.41
N GLY A 413 8.63 13.64 -12.68
CA GLY A 413 7.85 14.68 -13.35
C GLY A 413 6.84 15.40 -12.47
N GLU A 414 6.11 16.31 -13.07
CA GLU A 414 5.14 17.22 -12.47
C GLU A 414 3.73 17.04 -13.06
N SER A 415 3.44 15.82 -13.51
CA SER A 415 2.11 15.46 -14.02
C SER A 415 1.86 13.96 -13.92
N VAL A 416 0.58 13.59 -13.84
CA VAL A 416 0.17 12.18 -13.80
C VAL A 416 -1.24 12.01 -14.33
N ALA A 417 -1.49 10.90 -15.03
CA ALA A 417 -2.84 10.39 -15.27
C ALA A 417 -3.22 9.41 -14.17
N ILE A 418 -4.22 9.73 -13.37
CA ILE A 418 -4.71 8.89 -12.28
C ILE A 418 -5.94 8.11 -12.76
N PRO A 419 -5.85 6.76 -12.78
CA PRO A 419 -6.96 5.88 -13.13
C PRO A 419 -7.78 5.46 -11.91
N GLY A 420 -8.76 4.61 -12.14
CA GLY A 420 -9.49 3.95 -11.06
C GLY A 420 -10.60 4.79 -10.44
N LEU A 421 -11.00 5.90 -11.05
CA LEU A 421 -12.04 6.78 -10.52
C LEU A 421 -13.44 6.23 -10.77
N ASN A 422 -14.36 6.57 -9.87
CA ASN A 422 -15.81 6.38 -10.10
C ASN A 422 -16.32 7.41 -11.10
N THR A 423 -17.19 7.03 -12.03
CA THR A 423 -17.66 7.92 -13.09
C THR A 423 -18.68 8.96 -12.62
N GLY A 424 -19.38 8.70 -11.52
CA GLY A 424 -20.47 9.54 -11.00
C GLY A 424 -19.99 10.79 -10.25
N PRO A 425 -19.18 10.65 -9.19
CA PRO A 425 -18.87 11.77 -8.31
C PRO A 425 -17.92 12.78 -8.94
N GLU A 426 -17.99 14.01 -8.44
CA GLU A 426 -16.92 15.00 -8.61
C GLU A 426 -15.73 14.64 -7.72
N TYR A 427 -14.54 15.06 -8.15
CA TYR A 427 -13.31 14.85 -7.39
C TYR A 427 -12.63 16.17 -7.07
N PHE A 428 -11.90 16.15 -5.97
CA PHE A 428 -11.06 17.25 -5.49
C PHE A 428 -9.64 16.74 -5.32
N VAL A 429 -8.67 17.59 -5.60
CA VAL A 429 -7.25 17.24 -5.53
C VAL A 429 -6.43 18.30 -4.84
N THR A 430 -5.33 17.90 -4.21
CA THR A 430 -4.19 18.73 -3.82
C THR A 430 -2.91 17.94 -4.02
N VAL A 431 -1.76 18.61 -4.05
CA VAL A 431 -0.45 17.98 -4.28
C VAL A 431 0.51 18.39 -3.18
N ASP A 432 1.04 17.40 -2.47
CA ASP A 432 2.10 17.58 -1.50
C ASP A 432 3.46 17.41 -2.16
N ALA A 433 4.44 18.23 -1.81
CA ALA A 433 5.84 18.05 -2.18
C ALA A 433 6.62 17.39 -1.04
N VAL A 434 7.52 16.47 -1.36
CA VAL A 434 8.25 15.66 -0.39
C VAL A 434 9.73 15.63 -0.72
N ASN A 435 10.59 15.69 0.30
CA ASN A 435 12.02 15.43 0.19
C ASN A 435 12.55 14.66 1.42
N ASP A 436 13.86 14.46 1.47
CA ASP A 436 14.55 13.74 2.56
C ASP A 436 14.49 14.47 3.94
N THR A 437 13.91 15.67 3.99
CA THR A 437 13.83 16.47 5.23
C THR A 437 12.40 16.65 5.72
N GLY A 438 11.40 16.61 4.83
CA GLY A 438 10.01 16.79 5.22
C GLY A 438 9.01 16.84 4.07
N ILE A 439 7.79 17.23 4.43
CA ILE A 439 6.64 17.34 3.55
C ILE A 439 6.12 18.77 3.57
N ALA A 440 6.03 19.39 2.40
CA ALA A 440 5.22 20.61 2.22
C ALA A 440 3.81 20.20 1.78
N ARG A 441 2.84 20.38 2.66
CA ARG A 441 1.44 20.05 2.35
C ARG A 441 0.90 20.99 1.29
N GLY A 442 0.15 20.44 0.34
CA GLY A 442 -0.54 21.21 -0.70
C GLY A 442 -1.58 22.17 -0.11
N GLY A 443 -1.88 23.22 -0.86
CA GLY A 443 -2.92 24.17 -0.52
C GLY A 443 -4.34 23.58 -0.50
N PRO A 444 -5.37 24.44 -0.41
CA PRO A 444 -6.76 24.00 -0.42
C PRO A 444 -7.07 23.11 -1.63
N ALA A 445 -7.88 22.07 -1.39
CA ALA A 445 -8.29 21.15 -2.45
C ALA A 445 -9.01 21.89 -3.59
N ARG A 446 -8.68 21.53 -4.83
CA ARG A 446 -9.28 22.13 -6.04
C ARG A 446 -10.22 21.10 -6.70
N PRO A 447 -11.35 21.55 -7.25
CA PRO A 447 -12.24 20.68 -8.01
C PRO A 447 -11.54 20.23 -9.30
N VAL A 448 -11.78 18.99 -9.68
CA VAL A 448 -11.36 18.45 -10.98
C VAL A 448 -12.35 18.91 -12.04
N SER A 449 -11.88 19.73 -12.98
CA SER A 449 -12.73 20.27 -14.04
C SER A 449 -13.29 19.17 -14.96
N ALA A 450 -14.41 19.45 -15.60
CA ALA A 450 -14.95 18.60 -16.66
C ALA A 450 -13.97 18.53 -17.86
N PRO A 451 -14.09 17.48 -18.71
CA PRO A 451 -13.29 17.33 -19.92
C PRO A 451 -13.45 18.50 -20.88
#